data_e950c6029efb1cfa56c83fa1966951b2
#
_entry.id   e950c6029efb1cfa56c83fa1966951b2
#
_cell.length_a   1.000
_cell.length_b   1.000
_cell.length_c   1.000
_cell.angle_alpha   90.00
_cell.angle_beta   90.00
_cell.angle_gamma   90.00
#
_symmetry.space_group_name_H-M   'P 1'
#
loop_
_entity.id
_entity.type
_entity.pdbx_description
1 polymer ?
#
loop_
_entity_poly.entity_id
_entity_poly.type
_entity_poly.pdbx_seq_one_letter_code
_entity_poly.pdbx_strand_id
1 'polypeptide(L)'
;MSAPPNLGQDVLEMNETYEDSDNGFYFAGTLMVYRMNGNLYHAKLKARYSSPSNVNTNDLENIIQIPISAYNPTFSAEFTLAPETLPTNSFVKTPRLISYDRISQGLRPNSIAEDVLHEVRIYELLRRHAHPNIATYLGCQVSNGMITGLCLQKYPRTLLKEINPGSLNKRHLRNTRVVGKDYTSILADIERGIRHLHSLGLVHNDINPNNIMIDNGRAIIIDFGSCRKLGESLEDVGRTYEWYDEKVKHSFFENDLAALEEIRVWLGYGEETFQFVE
;
A
#
# COMPACT_ATOMS: atom_id res chain seq x y z
N MET A 1 38.75 18.39 -5.04
CA MET A 1 37.55 17.60 -5.44
C MET A 1 36.85 17.25 -4.15
N SER A 2 35.65 17.81 -3.93
CA SER A 2 34.83 17.44 -2.78
C SER A 2 34.40 16.00 -2.93
N ALA A 3 34.47 15.21 -1.84
CA ALA A 3 33.96 13.85 -1.83
C ALA A 3 32.50 13.83 -2.33
N PRO A 4 32.07 12.83 -3.12
CA PRO A 4 30.69 12.74 -3.55
C PRO A 4 29.78 12.69 -2.30
N PRO A 5 28.59 13.31 -2.35
CA PRO A 5 27.68 13.33 -1.21
C PRO A 5 27.35 11.87 -0.82
N ASN A 6 27.44 11.57 0.49
CA ASN A 6 27.00 10.29 1.03
C ASN A 6 25.47 10.25 1.01
N LEU A 7 24.88 9.64 0.00
CA LEU A 7 23.42 9.52 -0.15
C LEU A 7 22.77 8.57 0.85
N GLY A 8 23.52 7.84 1.64
CA GLY A 8 22.98 6.77 2.50
C GLY A 8 21.90 7.19 3.48
N GLN A 9 21.91 8.45 3.96
CA GLN A 9 20.89 9.00 4.86
C GLN A 9 19.70 9.64 4.13
N ASP A 10 19.85 9.94 2.83
CA ASP A 10 18.87 10.63 2.01
C ASP A 10 18.10 9.69 1.06
N VAL A 11 18.39 8.39 1.09
CA VAL A 11 17.63 7.38 0.33
C VAL A 11 16.33 7.08 1.06
N LEU A 12 15.21 7.29 0.37
CA LEU A 12 13.86 7.11 0.89
C LEU A 12 13.29 5.74 0.49
N GLU A 13 13.52 5.32 -0.76
CA GLU A 13 13.04 4.05 -1.31
C GLU A 13 14.13 3.41 -2.14
N MET A 14 14.25 2.08 -2.06
CA MET A 14 15.17 1.30 -2.90
C MET A 14 14.61 -0.09 -3.12
N ASN A 15 14.46 -0.51 -4.39
CA ASN A 15 13.93 -1.81 -4.77
C ASN A 15 14.68 -2.37 -5.97
N GLU A 16 14.89 -3.69 -6.00
CA GLU A 16 15.35 -4.37 -7.20
C GLU A 16 14.25 -4.38 -8.27
N THR A 17 14.64 -4.25 -9.52
CA THR A 17 13.73 -4.42 -10.66
C THR A 17 14.21 -5.59 -11.52
N TYR A 18 13.23 -6.32 -12.08
CA TYR A 18 13.44 -7.50 -12.90
C TYR A 18 12.68 -7.32 -14.22
N GLU A 19 13.24 -7.84 -15.29
CA GLU A 19 12.63 -7.88 -16.61
C GLU A 19 12.41 -9.34 -17.03
N ASP A 20 11.37 -9.56 -17.82
CA ASP A 20 11.02 -10.88 -18.36
C ASP A 20 11.88 -11.20 -19.59
N SER A 21 12.21 -12.48 -19.76
CA SER A 21 12.90 -13.03 -20.93
C SER A 21 12.41 -14.44 -21.21
N ASP A 22 12.75 -14.98 -22.36
CA ASP A 22 12.42 -16.36 -22.76
C ASP A 22 12.91 -17.42 -21.74
N ASN A 23 13.91 -17.07 -20.90
CA ASN A 23 14.49 -17.92 -19.86
C ASN A 23 14.01 -17.56 -18.44
N GLY A 24 12.99 -16.75 -18.29
CA GLY A 24 12.46 -16.26 -17.02
C GLY A 24 12.94 -14.86 -16.64
N PHE A 25 12.69 -14.44 -15.40
CA PHE A 25 13.03 -13.11 -14.92
C PHE A 25 14.54 -12.95 -14.69
N TYR A 26 15.12 -11.86 -15.17
CA TYR A 26 16.48 -11.47 -14.85
C TYR A 26 16.55 -10.12 -14.14
N PHE A 27 17.55 -9.93 -13.31
CA PHE A 27 17.78 -8.67 -12.61
C PHE A 27 18.12 -7.57 -13.62
N ALA A 28 17.31 -6.51 -13.66
CA ALA A 28 17.45 -5.39 -14.59
C ALA A 28 18.06 -4.14 -13.95
N GLY A 29 18.16 -4.10 -12.62
CA GLY A 29 18.77 -3.00 -11.88
C GLY A 29 18.16 -2.79 -10.51
N THR A 30 18.64 -1.77 -9.80
CA THR A 30 18.07 -1.26 -8.57
C THR A 30 17.46 0.12 -8.82
N LEU A 31 16.19 0.30 -8.51
CA LEU A 31 15.52 1.60 -8.53
C LEU A 31 15.71 2.27 -7.17
N MET A 32 15.88 3.59 -7.17
CA MET A 32 16.11 4.36 -5.95
C MET A 32 15.40 5.71 -6.01
N VAL A 33 14.77 6.10 -4.89
CA VAL A 33 14.28 7.45 -4.65
C VAL A 33 15.12 8.06 -3.54
N TYR A 34 15.68 9.25 -3.78
CA TYR A 34 16.55 9.90 -2.83
C TYR A 34 16.31 11.42 -2.80
N ARG A 35 16.74 12.06 -1.70
CA ARG A 35 16.68 13.50 -1.53
C ARG A 35 18.08 14.11 -1.76
N MET A 36 18.13 15.19 -2.50
CA MET A 36 19.33 15.99 -2.68
C MET A 36 18.96 17.46 -2.79
N ASN A 37 19.61 18.31 -1.98
CA ASN A 37 19.35 19.76 -1.94
C ASN A 37 17.86 20.12 -1.80
N GLY A 38 17.12 19.37 -0.97
CA GLY A 38 15.70 19.57 -0.71
C GLY A 38 14.73 19.01 -1.78
N ASN A 39 15.23 18.55 -2.92
CA ASN A 39 14.45 17.96 -4.00
C ASN A 39 14.52 16.43 -3.98
N LEU A 40 13.47 15.76 -4.49
CA LEU A 40 13.44 14.32 -4.68
C LEU A 40 13.84 13.96 -6.10
N TYR A 41 14.54 12.84 -6.21
CA TYR A 41 15.01 12.27 -7.46
C TYR A 41 14.73 10.78 -7.49
N HIS A 42 14.36 10.30 -8.66
CA HIS A 42 14.35 8.88 -9.01
C HIS A 42 15.59 8.55 -9.82
N ALA A 43 16.21 7.41 -9.58
CA ALA A 43 17.35 6.94 -10.38
C ALA A 43 17.36 5.41 -10.49
N LYS A 44 18.08 4.90 -11.49
CA LYS A 44 18.40 3.48 -11.68
C LYS A 44 19.88 3.23 -11.42
N LEU A 45 20.21 2.10 -10.85
CA LEU A 45 21.56 1.57 -10.61
C LEU A 45 21.66 0.22 -11.28
N LYS A 46 22.78 -0.06 -11.95
CA LYS A 46 23.02 -1.37 -12.62
C LYS A 46 23.31 -2.50 -11.64
N ALA A 47 23.88 -2.18 -10.49
CA ALA A 47 24.29 -3.15 -9.50
C ALA A 47 23.21 -3.40 -8.44
N ARG A 48 23.33 -4.55 -7.74
CA ARG A 48 22.58 -4.82 -6.51
C ARG A 48 23.24 -4.16 -5.33
N TYR A 49 22.43 -3.57 -4.47
CA TYR A 49 22.89 -2.95 -3.23
C TYR A 49 22.13 -3.54 -2.04
N SER A 50 22.85 -4.05 -1.06
CA SER A 50 22.29 -4.60 0.17
C SER A 50 21.83 -3.52 1.17
N SER A 51 22.36 -2.30 1.01
CA SER A 51 22.07 -1.17 1.89
C SER A 51 22.22 0.15 1.12
N PRO A 52 21.35 1.14 1.39
CA PRO A 52 21.50 2.50 0.84
C PRO A 52 22.86 3.15 1.13
N SER A 53 23.48 2.82 2.27
CA SER A 53 24.79 3.36 2.67
C SER A 53 25.95 2.92 1.75
N ASN A 54 25.74 1.85 0.99
CA ASN A 54 26.76 1.31 0.08
C ASN A 54 26.65 1.81 -1.35
N VAL A 55 25.65 2.67 -1.64
CA VAL A 55 25.39 3.19 -2.99
C VAL A 55 26.56 4.11 -3.42
N ASN A 56 27.16 3.79 -4.56
CA ASN A 56 28.11 4.66 -5.21
C ASN A 56 27.33 5.64 -6.12
N THR A 57 27.45 6.93 -5.84
CA THR A 57 26.75 7.98 -6.61
C THR A 57 27.17 8.05 -8.07
N ASN A 58 28.35 7.52 -8.43
CA ASN A 58 28.80 7.46 -9.81
C ASN A 58 28.06 6.39 -10.65
N ASP A 59 27.35 5.46 -9.98
CA ASP A 59 26.59 4.40 -10.64
C ASP A 59 25.12 4.76 -10.90
N LEU A 60 24.75 6.00 -10.57
CA LEU A 60 23.40 6.52 -10.82
C LEU A 60 23.18 6.77 -12.32
N GLU A 61 22.11 6.19 -12.84
CA GLU A 61 21.65 6.37 -14.23
C GLU A 61 20.18 6.83 -14.26
N ASN A 62 19.78 7.40 -15.39
CA ASN A 62 18.38 7.80 -15.61
C ASN A 62 17.81 8.67 -14.47
N ILE A 63 18.60 9.65 -14.03
CA ILE A 63 18.22 10.53 -12.93
C ILE A 63 17.05 11.42 -13.39
N ILE A 64 15.92 11.34 -12.70
CA ILE A 64 14.70 12.12 -12.96
C ILE A 64 14.38 12.90 -11.69
N GLN A 65 14.30 14.22 -11.77
CA GLN A 65 13.77 15.02 -10.66
C GLN A 65 12.27 14.82 -10.55
N ILE A 66 11.78 14.57 -9.33
CA ILE A 66 10.36 14.38 -9.04
C ILE A 66 9.78 15.74 -8.59
N PRO A 67 8.92 16.40 -9.40
CA PRO A 67 8.27 17.63 -8.98
C PRO A 67 7.37 17.40 -7.76
N ILE A 68 7.35 18.32 -6.81
CA ILE A 68 6.51 18.21 -5.61
C ILE A 68 5.04 18.01 -5.96
N SER A 69 4.55 18.69 -7.00
CA SER A 69 3.16 18.57 -7.47
C SER A 69 2.78 17.17 -7.99
N ALA A 70 3.77 16.36 -8.38
CA ALA A 70 3.50 15.01 -8.87
C ALA A 70 3.09 14.02 -7.76
N TYR A 71 3.42 14.33 -6.49
CA TYR A 71 3.14 13.42 -5.37
C TYR A 71 2.52 14.10 -4.15
N ASN A 72 2.64 15.41 -3.98
CA ASN A 72 2.02 16.18 -2.90
C ASN A 72 0.93 17.08 -3.49
N PRO A 73 -0.35 16.67 -3.40
CA PRO A 73 -1.44 17.50 -3.90
C PRO A 73 -1.70 18.70 -2.99
N THR A 74 -2.36 19.73 -3.54
CA THR A 74 -2.76 20.91 -2.77
C THR A 74 -3.79 20.54 -1.71
N PHE A 75 -3.59 21.06 -0.49
CA PHE A 75 -4.53 20.90 0.60
C PHE A 75 -5.78 21.76 0.36
N SER A 76 -6.96 21.20 0.59
CA SER A 76 -8.23 21.92 0.58
C SER A 76 -8.79 22.05 2.00
N ALA A 77 -9.43 23.18 2.31
CA ALA A 77 -10.07 23.42 3.61
C ALA A 77 -11.25 22.46 3.91
N GLU A 78 -11.70 21.69 2.94
CA GLU A 78 -12.68 20.61 3.12
C GLU A 78 -12.12 19.37 3.80
N PHE A 79 -10.78 19.22 3.81
CA PHE A 79 -10.09 18.09 4.43
C PHE A 79 -9.71 18.40 5.87
N THR A 80 -9.63 17.35 6.65
CA THR A 80 -9.21 17.46 8.06
C THR A 80 -7.71 17.67 8.14
N LEU A 81 -7.28 18.74 8.81
CA LEU A 81 -5.88 18.94 9.16
C LEU A 81 -5.53 18.05 10.35
N ALA A 82 -4.42 17.35 10.28
CA ALA A 82 -3.91 16.57 11.40
C ALA A 82 -3.51 17.49 12.58
N PRO A 83 -3.59 17.01 13.85
CA PRO A 83 -3.11 17.76 15.00
C PRO A 83 -1.63 18.15 14.84
N GLU A 84 -1.24 19.34 15.33
CA GLU A 84 0.17 19.79 15.32
C GLU A 84 1.09 18.79 16.03
N THR A 85 0.62 18.24 17.16
CA THR A 85 1.31 17.16 17.87
C THR A 85 0.53 15.88 17.66
N LEU A 86 1.10 14.99 16.85
CA LEU A 86 0.51 13.67 16.62
C LEU A 86 0.61 12.81 17.90
N PRO A 87 -0.41 11.99 18.20
CA PRO A 87 -0.31 10.97 19.23
C PRO A 87 0.90 10.06 19.01
N THR A 88 1.51 9.54 20.08
CA THR A 88 2.69 8.66 20.01
C THR A 88 2.42 7.36 19.23
N ASN A 89 1.16 6.93 19.16
CA ASN A 89 0.70 5.78 18.41
C ASN A 89 0.14 6.15 17.03
N SER A 90 0.75 7.12 16.35
CA SER A 90 0.38 7.51 14.98
C SER A 90 1.32 6.90 13.95
N PHE A 91 0.81 6.80 12.74
CA PHE A 91 1.53 6.44 11.53
C PHE A 91 1.24 7.47 10.44
N VAL A 92 2.27 7.97 9.78
CA VAL A 92 2.12 8.86 8.63
C VAL A 92 2.36 8.05 7.36
N LYS A 93 1.30 7.85 6.57
CA LYS A 93 1.39 7.24 5.24
C LYS A 93 1.82 8.31 4.24
N THR A 94 2.95 8.10 3.57
CA THR A 94 3.46 8.96 2.51
C THR A 94 3.33 8.28 1.15
N PRO A 95 3.25 9.02 0.04
CA PRO A 95 3.22 8.45 -1.30
C PRO A 95 4.47 7.60 -1.58
N ARG A 96 4.32 6.50 -2.32
CA ARG A 96 5.42 5.69 -2.83
C ARG A 96 5.84 6.22 -4.20
N LEU A 97 7.14 6.43 -4.39
CA LEU A 97 7.68 7.08 -5.58
C LEU A 97 8.59 6.17 -6.42
N ILE A 98 8.80 4.92 -5.97
CA ILE A 98 9.76 4.00 -6.61
C ILE A 98 9.42 3.68 -8.09
N SER A 99 8.16 3.84 -8.49
CA SER A 99 7.71 3.62 -9.87
C SER A 99 7.57 4.92 -10.69
N TYR A 100 8.10 6.04 -10.19
CA TYR A 100 7.93 7.35 -10.81
C TYR A 100 8.48 7.42 -12.24
N ASP A 101 9.54 6.69 -12.55
CA ASP A 101 10.11 6.59 -13.90
C ASP A 101 9.05 6.17 -14.94
N ARG A 102 8.24 5.16 -14.63
CA ARG A 102 7.17 4.69 -15.51
C ARG A 102 5.98 5.63 -15.52
N ILE A 103 5.62 6.17 -14.36
CA ILE A 103 4.48 7.07 -14.20
C ILE A 103 4.73 8.38 -14.97
N SER A 104 5.92 8.95 -14.88
CA SER A 104 6.28 10.21 -15.54
C SER A 104 6.26 10.13 -17.06
N GLN A 105 6.47 8.94 -17.64
CA GLN A 105 6.43 8.67 -19.07
C GLN A 105 5.05 8.20 -19.55
N GLY A 106 4.13 7.91 -18.63
CA GLY A 106 2.79 7.43 -18.90
C GLY A 106 1.78 8.54 -19.24
N LEU A 107 0.54 8.13 -19.49
CA LEU A 107 -0.57 9.03 -19.81
C LEU A 107 -1.03 9.88 -18.61
N ARG A 108 -0.67 9.49 -17.38
CA ARG A 108 -1.10 10.13 -16.12
C ARG A 108 0.10 10.47 -15.22
N PRO A 109 0.92 11.46 -15.58
CA PRO A 109 2.16 11.79 -14.84
C PRO A 109 1.90 12.29 -13.40
N ASN A 110 0.68 12.75 -13.09
CA ASN A 110 0.25 13.21 -11.76
C ASN A 110 -0.57 12.16 -10.99
N SER A 111 -0.61 10.91 -11.45
CA SER A 111 -1.47 9.87 -10.84
C SER A 111 -1.16 9.67 -9.35
N ILE A 112 0.09 9.80 -8.91
CA ILE A 112 0.45 9.66 -7.48
C ILE A 112 -0.28 10.72 -6.62
N ALA A 113 -0.27 11.99 -7.04
CA ALA A 113 -0.97 13.04 -6.31
C ALA A 113 -2.50 12.86 -6.37
N GLU A 114 -3.02 12.38 -7.52
CA GLU A 114 -4.45 12.05 -7.68
C GLU A 114 -4.86 10.89 -6.77
N ASP A 115 -4.03 9.85 -6.64
CA ASP A 115 -4.27 8.70 -5.77
C ASP A 115 -4.24 9.11 -4.29
N VAL A 116 -3.33 10.01 -3.89
CA VAL A 116 -3.33 10.61 -2.55
C VAL A 116 -4.64 11.34 -2.28
N LEU A 117 -5.10 12.21 -3.19
CA LEU A 117 -6.37 12.92 -3.04
C LEU A 117 -7.57 11.98 -2.99
N HIS A 118 -7.55 10.93 -3.81
CA HIS A 118 -8.58 9.91 -3.80
C HIS A 118 -8.67 9.24 -2.42
N GLU A 119 -7.55 8.78 -1.89
CA GLU A 119 -7.50 8.12 -0.58
C GLU A 119 -7.90 9.07 0.55
N VAL A 120 -7.49 10.35 0.51
CA VAL A 120 -7.93 11.38 1.47
C VAL A 120 -9.45 11.49 1.46
N ARG A 121 -10.11 11.57 0.29
CA ARG A 121 -11.57 11.68 0.20
C ARG A 121 -12.29 10.47 0.79
N ILE A 122 -11.74 9.26 0.59
CA ILE A 122 -12.27 8.05 1.21
C ILE A 122 -12.14 8.12 2.74
N TYR A 123 -10.97 8.50 3.27
CA TYR A 123 -10.77 8.63 4.70
C TYR A 123 -11.65 9.72 5.33
N GLU A 124 -11.90 10.84 4.65
CA GLU A 124 -12.83 11.88 5.11
C GLU A 124 -14.27 11.37 5.24
N LEU A 125 -14.70 10.52 4.29
CA LEU A 125 -16.01 9.86 4.38
C LEU A 125 -16.04 8.88 5.55
N LEU A 126 -15.04 8.01 5.66
CA LEU A 126 -14.94 7.00 6.72
C LEU A 126 -14.83 7.63 8.12
N ARG A 127 -14.19 8.79 8.25
CA ARG A 127 -14.11 9.54 9.49
C ARG A 127 -15.48 9.99 9.99
N ARG A 128 -16.38 10.37 9.08
CA ARG A 128 -17.77 10.76 9.41
C ARG A 128 -18.63 9.54 9.77
N HIS A 129 -18.22 8.35 9.33
CA HIS A 129 -18.90 7.08 9.52
C HIS A 129 -17.95 6.08 10.19
N ALA A 130 -17.42 6.44 11.37
CA ALA A 130 -16.41 5.65 12.06
C ALA A 130 -16.91 4.25 12.42
N HIS A 131 -16.03 3.24 12.25
CA HIS A 131 -16.34 1.85 12.55
C HIS A 131 -15.14 1.15 13.21
N PRO A 132 -15.32 0.30 14.23
CA PRO A 132 -14.22 -0.30 14.99
C PRO A 132 -13.30 -1.22 14.18
N ASN A 133 -13.75 -1.70 13.02
CA ASN A 133 -12.97 -2.56 12.12
C ASN A 133 -12.43 -1.79 10.90
N ILE A 134 -12.43 -0.46 10.93
CA ILE A 134 -11.87 0.43 9.90
C ILE A 134 -10.80 1.31 10.52
N ALA A 135 -9.71 1.55 9.79
CA ALA A 135 -8.60 2.37 10.26
C ALA A 135 -9.03 3.79 10.66
N THR A 136 -8.52 4.24 11.81
CA THR A 136 -8.79 5.59 12.31
C THR A 136 -7.90 6.60 11.59
N TYR A 137 -8.53 7.56 10.93
CA TYR A 137 -7.89 8.69 10.27
C TYR A 137 -7.81 9.90 11.20
N LEU A 138 -6.63 10.53 11.28
CA LEU A 138 -6.34 11.67 12.14
C LEU A 138 -6.29 12.99 11.36
N GLY A 139 -6.17 12.94 10.04
CA GLY A 139 -6.12 14.10 9.16
C GLY A 139 -4.92 14.11 8.21
N CYS A 140 -4.85 15.13 7.36
CA CYS A 140 -3.73 15.38 6.46
C CYS A 140 -2.57 16.04 7.22
N GLN A 141 -1.34 15.53 7.02
CA GLN A 141 -0.13 16.29 7.29
C GLN A 141 0.07 17.28 6.16
N VAL A 142 0.28 18.56 6.49
CA VAL A 142 0.38 19.63 5.49
C VAL A 142 1.67 20.42 5.69
N SER A 143 2.37 20.71 4.59
CA SER A 143 3.51 21.63 4.57
C SER A 143 3.43 22.51 3.33
N ASN A 144 3.63 23.81 3.50
CA ASN A 144 3.55 24.81 2.42
C ASN A 144 2.26 24.70 1.58
N GLY A 145 1.11 24.43 2.21
CA GLY A 145 -0.18 24.28 1.53
C GLY A 145 -0.37 22.99 0.75
N MET A 146 0.57 22.04 0.85
CA MET A 146 0.54 20.75 0.16
C MET A 146 0.36 19.61 1.17
N ILE A 147 -0.40 18.58 0.80
CA ILE A 147 -0.54 17.35 1.59
C ILE A 147 0.74 16.54 1.43
N THR A 148 1.45 16.29 2.54
CA THR A 148 2.69 15.52 2.58
C THR A 148 2.51 14.10 3.12
N GLY A 149 1.35 13.79 3.69
CA GLY A 149 1.01 12.47 4.18
C GLY A 149 -0.36 12.40 4.82
N LEU A 150 -0.85 11.19 5.01
CA LEU A 150 -2.09 10.88 5.73
C LEU A 150 -1.72 10.39 7.12
N CYS A 151 -2.21 11.08 8.15
CA CYS A 151 -2.00 10.70 9.54
C CYS A 151 -3.08 9.71 9.99
N LEU A 152 -2.65 8.55 10.44
CA LEU A 152 -3.49 7.42 10.83
C LEU A 152 -3.12 6.95 12.24
N GLN A 153 -4.02 6.27 12.91
CA GLN A 153 -3.66 5.48 14.08
C GLN A 153 -2.71 4.36 13.66
N LYS A 154 -1.66 4.16 14.44
CA LYS A 154 -0.71 3.06 14.25
C LYS A 154 -1.25 1.80 14.92
N TYR A 155 -1.18 0.68 14.22
CA TYR A 155 -1.54 -0.64 14.72
C TYR A 155 -0.30 -1.54 14.80
N PRO A 156 -0.27 -2.55 15.71
CA PRO A 156 0.96 -3.28 16.01
C PRO A 156 1.51 -4.09 14.85
N ARG A 157 0.65 -4.83 14.13
CA ARG A 157 1.07 -5.78 13.07
C ARG A 157 -0.06 -6.14 12.14
N THR A 158 0.29 -6.58 10.94
CA THR A 158 -0.66 -7.09 9.96
C THR A 158 -1.05 -8.54 10.27
N LEU A 159 -2.20 -8.99 9.75
CA LEU A 159 -2.63 -10.38 9.80
C LEU A 159 -1.59 -11.29 9.10
N LEU A 160 -0.99 -10.82 7.99
CA LEU A 160 0.08 -11.55 7.33
C LEU A 160 1.25 -11.82 8.28
N LYS A 161 1.75 -10.80 8.98
CA LYS A 161 2.88 -10.96 9.92
C LYS A 161 2.52 -11.81 11.14
N GLU A 162 1.25 -11.78 11.58
CA GLU A 162 0.76 -12.60 12.68
C GLU A 162 0.77 -14.09 12.32
N ILE A 163 0.37 -14.44 11.09
CA ILE A 163 0.17 -15.82 10.63
C ILE A 163 1.42 -16.37 9.94
N ASN A 164 2.10 -15.53 9.18
CA ASN A 164 3.19 -15.91 8.28
C ASN A 164 4.48 -15.13 8.56
N PRO A 165 5.04 -15.22 9.78
CA PRO A 165 6.27 -14.49 10.12
C PRO A 165 7.48 -14.92 9.27
N GLY A 166 7.46 -16.14 8.72
CA GLY A 166 8.50 -16.68 7.83
C GLY A 166 8.37 -16.29 6.37
N SER A 167 7.39 -15.46 6.01
CA SER A 167 7.16 -15.00 4.63
C SER A 167 7.06 -16.13 3.60
N LEU A 168 6.43 -17.25 3.98
CA LEU A 168 6.13 -18.34 3.07
C LEU A 168 5.13 -17.86 2.01
N ASN A 169 5.18 -18.44 0.82
CA ASN A 169 4.15 -18.15 -0.17
C ASN A 169 2.78 -18.72 0.27
N LYS A 170 1.70 -18.20 -0.32
CA LYS A 170 0.32 -18.50 0.05
C LYS A 170 -0.01 -20.00 0.09
N ARG A 171 0.48 -20.77 -0.90
CA ARG A 171 0.26 -22.23 -0.98
C ARG A 171 1.03 -23.00 0.09
N HIS A 172 2.29 -22.63 0.34
CA HIS A 172 3.12 -23.29 1.35
C HIS A 172 2.59 -23.09 2.77
N LEU A 173 2.09 -21.91 3.09
CA LEU A 173 1.53 -21.64 4.41
C LEU A 173 0.33 -22.55 4.71
N ARG A 174 -0.58 -22.76 3.74
CA ARG A 174 -1.72 -23.64 3.89
C ARG A 174 -1.31 -25.06 4.29
N ASN A 175 -0.21 -25.57 3.73
CA ASN A 175 0.29 -26.91 4.01
C ASN A 175 0.98 -27.02 5.37
N THR A 176 1.44 -25.90 5.95
CA THR A 176 2.14 -25.87 7.24
C THR A 176 1.21 -25.63 8.43
N ARG A 177 -0.10 -25.61 8.24
CA ARG A 177 -1.19 -25.35 9.20
C ARG A 177 -0.69 -24.88 10.58
N VAL A 178 -0.99 -23.65 10.95
CA VAL A 178 -0.90 -23.19 12.35
C VAL A 178 -2.03 -23.89 13.14
N VAL A 179 -1.75 -25.11 13.60
CA VAL A 179 -2.70 -25.89 14.40
C VAL A 179 -2.90 -25.18 15.73
N GLY A 180 -4.12 -24.83 16.05
CA GLY A 180 -4.54 -24.51 17.42
C GLY A 180 -4.97 -23.08 17.71
N LYS A 181 -4.91 -22.12 16.76
CA LYS A 181 -5.43 -20.76 16.99
C LYS A 181 -6.76 -20.57 16.25
N ASP A 182 -7.78 -20.10 16.96
CA ASP A 182 -9.09 -19.76 16.38
C ASP A 182 -9.08 -18.33 15.86
N TYR A 183 -9.33 -18.17 14.54
CA TYR A 183 -9.42 -16.88 13.85
C TYR A 183 -10.86 -16.50 13.47
N THR A 184 -11.86 -17.21 13.97
CA THR A 184 -13.28 -16.96 13.66
C THR A 184 -13.69 -15.52 14.00
N SER A 185 -13.22 -15.00 15.14
CA SER A 185 -13.48 -13.61 15.53
C SER A 185 -12.84 -12.60 14.59
N ILE A 186 -11.63 -12.88 14.09
CA ILE A 186 -10.91 -12.05 13.11
C ILE A 186 -11.65 -12.01 11.78
N LEU A 187 -12.10 -13.16 11.27
CA LEU A 187 -12.90 -13.24 10.05
C LEU A 187 -14.23 -12.48 10.19
N ALA A 188 -14.90 -12.60 11.33
CA ALA A 188 -16.12 -11.85 11.61
C ALA A 188 -15.88 -10.34 11.70
N ASP A 189 -14.74 -9.91 12.23
CA ASP A 189 -14.34 -8.50 12.26
C ASP A 189 -14.11 -7.96 10.85
N ILE A 190 -13.38 -8.69 9.99
CA ILE A 190 -13.13 -8.32 8.60
C ILE A 190 -14.47 -8.19 7.87
N GLU A 191 -15.36 -9.17 8.00
CA GLU A 191 -16.68 -9.13 7.38
C GLU A 191 -17.50 -7.92 7.84
N ARG A 192 -17.48 -7.56 9.13
CA ARG A 192 -18.16 -6.36 9.62
C ARG A 192 -17.61 -5.08 9.01
N GLY A 193 -16.28 -4.98 8.89
CA GLY A 193 -15.63 -3.85 8.23
C GLY A 193 -16.02 -3.73 6.75
N ILE A 194 -16.00 -4.85 6.01
CA ILE A 194 -16.44 -4.93 4.60
C ILE A 194 -17.90 -4.48 4.46
N ARG A 195 -18.82 -5.05 5.27
CA ARG A 195 -20.24 -4.68 5.23
C ARG A 195 -20.47 -3.21 5.57
N HIS A 196 -19.67 -2.64 6.46
CA HIS A 196 -19.72 -1.19 6.72
C HIS A 196 -19.33 -0.38 5.48
N LEU A 197 -18.24 -0.70 4.78
CA LEU A 197 -17.86 -0.06 3.52
C LEU A 197 -18.98 -0.18 2.47
N HIS A 198 -19.52 -1.38 2.30
CA HIS A 198 -20.61 -1.66 1.36
C HIS A 198 -21.87 -0.85 1.67
N SER A 199 -22.20 -0.63 2.95
CA SER A 199 -23.34 0.22 3.35
C SER A 199 -23.17 1.70 2.95
N LEU A 200 -21.92 2.13 2.73
CA LEU A 200 -21.56 3.46 2.22
C LEU A 200 -21.41 3.50 0.69
N GLY A 201 -21.70 2.40 -0.01
CA GLY A 201 -21.53 2.26 -1.45
C GLY A 201 -20.07 2.16 -1.90
N LEU A 202 -19.17 1.83 -0.97
CA LEU A 202 -17.74 1.66 -1.21
C LEU A 202 -17.37 0.18 -1.29
N VAL A 203 -16.41 -0.14 -2.15
CA VAL A 203 -15.76 -1.46 -2.25
C VAL A 203 -14.27 -1.27 -2.06
N HIS A 204 -13.65 -2.06 -1.21
CA HIS A 204 -12.22 -1.93 -0.91
C HIS A 204 -11.34 -2.35 -2.10
N ASN A 205 -11.71 -3.42 -2.81
CA ASN A 205 -11.07 -4.03 -3.97
C ASN A 205 -9.65 -4.60 -3.74
N ASP A 206 -9.09 -4.48 -2.54
CA ASP A 206 -7.78 -5.04 -2.19
C ASP A 206 -7.76 -5.61 -0.76
N ILE A 207 -8.79 -6.39 -0.42
CA ILE A 207 -8.85 -7.13 0.85
C ILE A 207 -7.84 -8.28 0.80
N ASN A 208 -6.80 -8.18 1.65
CA ASN A 208 -5.74 -9.19 1.75
C ASN A 208 -5.09 -9.11 3.14
N PRO A 209 -4.31 -10.13 3.58
CA PRO A 209 -3.74 -10.16 4.94
C PRO A 209 -2.75 -9.03 5.26
N ASN A 210 -2.18 -8.33 4.27
CA ASN A 210 -1.35 -7.14 4.51
C ASN A 210 -2.20 -5.92 4.85
N ASN A 211 -3.43 -5.84 4.33
CA ASN A 211 -4.35 -4.74 4.52
C ASN A 211 -5.30 -4.98 5.71
N ILE A 212 -5.02 -5.98 6.53
CA ILE A 212 -5.71 -6.25 7.79
C ILE A 212 -4.70 -6.11 8.93
N MET A 213 -4.93 -5.17 9.83
CA MET A 213 -4.14 -5.01 11.07
C MET A 213 -4.80 -5.76 12.21
N ILE A 214 -3.98 -6.23 13.15
CA ILE A 214 -4.46 -6.87 14.39
C ILE A 214 -4.07 -5.99 15.57
N ASP A 215 -5.08 -5.57 16.33
CA ASP A 215 -4.92 -4.80 17.55
C ASP A 215 -5.83 -5.34 18.65
N ASN A 216 -5.24 -5.75 19.79
CA ASN A 216 -5.97 -6.31 20.94
C ASN A 216 -6.98 -7.42 20.57
N GLY A 217 -6.62 -8.29 19.61
CA GLY A 217 -7.45 -9.38 19.12
C GLY A 217 -8.56 -8.98 18.16
N ARG A 218 -8.61 -7.72 17.70
CA ARG A 218 -9.55 -7.22 16.69
C ARG A 218 -8.86 -7.06 15.34
N ALA A 219 -9.61 -7.31 14.26
CA ALA A 219 -9.14 -6.97 12.91
C ALA A 219 -9.61 -5.58 12.50
N ILE A 220 -8.68 -4.81 11.88
CA ILE A 220 -8.91 -3.47 11.35
C ILE A 220 -8.46 -3.44 9.90
N ILE A 221 -9.37 -3.06 9.00
CA ILE A 221 -9.09 -2.86 7.57
C ILE A 221 -8.38 -1.53 7.41
N ILE A 222 -7.29 -1.54 6.63
CA ILE A 222 -6.43 -0.39 6.32
C ILE A 222 -6.23 -0.27 4.81
N ASP A 223 -5.62 0.83 4.37
CA ASP A 223 -5.18 1.07 2.97
C ASP A 223 -6.34 1.13 1.97
N PHE A 224 -6.91 2.34 1.82
CA PHE A 224 -8.05 2.59 0.95
C PHE A 224 -7.67 3.15 -0.43
N GLY A 225 -6.41 3.02 -0.86
CA GLY A 225 -5.96 3.48 -2.17
C GLY A 225 -6.69 2.82 -3.35
N SER A 226 -7.04 1.54 -3.20
CA SER A 226 -7.79 0.77 -4.20
C SER A 226 -9.30 0.89 -4.08
N CYS A 227 -9.80 1.55 -3.00
CA CYS A 227 -11.23 1.68 -2.73
C CYS A 227 -11.93 2.48 -3.84
N ARG A 228 -13.07 2.00 -4.32
CA ARG A 228 -13.88 2.65 -5.35
C ARG A 228 -15.36 2.57 -4.99
N LYS A 229 -16.17 3.43 -5.59
CA LYS A 229 -17.63 3.29 -5.51
C LYS A 229 -18.08 2.08 -6.30
N LEU A 230 -19.23 1.54 -5.91
CA LEU A 230 -19.86 0.44 -6.63
C LEU A 230 -20.02 0.78 -8.11
N GLY A 231 -19.57 -0.11 -8.99
CA GLY A 231 -19.64 0.00 -10.45
C GLY A 231 -18.50 0.79 -11.12
N GLU A 232 -17.61 1.45 -10.36
CA GLU A 232 -16.46 2.16 -10.95
C GLU A 232 -15.44 1.20 -11.58
N SER A 233 -14.69 1.69 -12.58
CA SER A 233 -13.61 0.94 -13.25
C SER A 233 -12.42 0.68 -12.31
N LEU A 234 -11.77 -0.46 -12.48
CA LEU A 234 -10.55 -0.88 -11.80
C LEU A 234 -9.32 -0.93 -12.72
N GLU A 235 -9.39 -0.38 -13.93
CA GLU A 235 -8.30 -0.49 -14.92
C GLU A 235 -6.97 0.06 -14.42
N ASP A 236 -7.01 1.20 -13.70
CA ASP A 236 -5.81 1.86 -13.16
C ASP A 236 -5.64 1.66 -11.65
N VAL A 237 -6.30 0.65 -11.07
CA VAL A 237 -6.29 0.39 -9.63
C VAL A 237 -5.28 -0.69 -9.29
N GLY A 238 -4.29 -0.34 -8.45
CA GLY A 238 -3.34 -1.33 -7.91
C GLY A 238 -4.04 -2.28 -6.96
N ARG A 239 -3.87 -3.59 -7.17
CA ARG A 239 -4.41 -4.66 -6.32
C ARG A 239 -3.32 -5.69 -6.05
N THR A 240 -3.41 -6.37 -4.91
CA THR A 240 -2.39 -7.32 -4.49
C THR A 240 -2.56 -8.66 -5.23
N TYR A 241 -1.55 -9.04 -6.02
CA TYR A 241 -1.52 -10.32 -6.74
C TYR A 241 -1.86 -11.49 -5.82
N GLU A 242 -2.51 -12.53 -6.35
CA GLU A 242 -3.06 -13.72 -5.65
C GLU A 242 -4.25 -13.45 -4.71
N TRP A 243 -4.74 -12.19 -4.58
CA TRP A 243 -5.85 -11.85 -3.68
C TRP A 243 -7.05 -11.26 -4.40
N TYR A 244 -7.08 -11.27 -5.73
CA TYR A 244 -8.20 -10.82 -6.55
C TYR A 244 -8.27 -11.60 -7.88
N ASP A 245 -9.44 -11.58 -8.52
CA ASP A 245 -9.61 -12.09 -9.90
C ASP A 245 -9.18 -11.01 -10.91
N GLU A 246 -8.16 -11.30 -11.72
CA GLU A 246 -7.65 -10.38 -12.75
C GLU A 246 -8.66 -10.09 -13.88
N LYS A 247 -9.68 -10.95 -14.05
CA LYS A 247 -10.75 -10.76 -15.03
C LYS A 247 -11.77 -9.72 -14.59
N VAL A 248 -11.84 -9.43 -13.29
CA VAL A 248 -12.76 -8.42 -12.73
C VAL A 248 -12.21 -7.02 -13.00
N LYS A 249 -12.95 -6.23 -13.80
CA LYS A 249 -12.57 -4.88 -14.24
C LYS A 249 -13.42 -3.77 -13.61
N HIS A 250 -14.39 -4.11 -12.79
CA HIS A 250 -15.25 -3.14 -12.11
C HIS A 250 -15.40 -3.46 -10.62
N SER A 251 -15.71 -2.44 -9.86
CA SER A 251 -15.85 -2.46 -8.41
C SER A 251 -17.23 -2.99 -8.03
N PHE A 252 -17.32 -4.23 -7.53
CA PHE A 252 -18.54 -4.86 -7.03
C PHE A 252 -18.35 -5.37 -5.61
N PHE A 253 -19.41 -5.46 -4.83
CA PHE A 253 -19.35 -5.96 -3.45
C PHE A 253 -18.79 -7.38 -3.37
N GLU A 254 -19.02 -8.17 -4.40
CA GLU A 254 -18.54 -9.54 -4.54
C GLU A 254 -17.00 -9.60 -4.56
N ASN A 255 -16.30 -8.55 -5.01
CA ASN A 255 -14.84 -8.50 -5.03
C ASN A 255 -14.27 -8.66 -3.61
N ASP A 256 -14.82 -7.92 -2.65
CA ASP A 256 -14.37 -7.95 -1.25
C ASP A 256 -14.80 -9.26 -0.56
N LEU A 257 -15.99 -9.77 -0.89
CA LEU A 257 -16.51 -11.02 -0.31
C LEU A 257 -15.72 -12.24 -0.80
N ALA A 258 -15.35 -12.26 -2.09
CA ALA A 258 -14.49 -13.30 -2.66
C ALA A 258 -13.07 -13.25 -2.03
N ALA A 259 -12.51 -12.05 -1.83
CA ALA A 259 -11.23 -11.88 -1.15
C ALA A 259 -11.29 -12.30 0.34
N LEU A 260 -12.40 -12.05 1.04
CA LEU A 260 -12.61 -12.55 2.40
C LEU A 260 -12.66 -14.09 2.43
N GLU A 261 -13.33 -14.73 1.46
CA GLU A 261 -13.37 -16.19 1.37
C GLU A 261 -11.98 -16.76 1.11
N GLU A 262 -11.19 -16.09 0.27
CA GLU A 262 -9.80 -16.45 0.03
C GLU A 262 -8.94 -16.37 1.30
N ILE A 263 -9.16 -15.35 2.17
CA ILE A 263 -8.52 -15.26 3.50
C ILE A 263 -9.00 -16.42 4.39
N ARG A 264 -10.28 -16.79 4.35
CA ARG A 264 -10.84 -17.91 5.09
C ARG A 264 -10.14 -19.22 4.75
N VAL A 265 -10.00 -19.51 3.45
CA VAL A 265 -9.27 -20.68 2.95
C VAL A 265 -7.80 -20.64 3.36
N TRP A 266 -7.16 -19.48 3.27
CA TRP A 266 -5.76 -19.27 3.66
C TRP A 266 -5.53 -19.54 5.15
N LEU A 267 -6.49 -19.18 6.02
CA LEU A 267 -6.47 -19.46 7.46
C LEU A 267 -6.81 -20.92 7.80
N GLY A 268 -7.12 -21.75 6.81
CA GLY A 268 -7.42 -23.17 7.00
C GLY A 268 -8.86 -23.51 7.39
N TYR A 269 -9.79 -22.57 7.18
CA TYR A 269 -11.22 -22.83 7.35
C TYR A 269 -11.84 -23.25 6.02
N GLY A 270 -12.60 -24.34 6.05
CA GLY A 270 -13.26 -24.91 4.87
C GLY A 270 -12.40 -25.92 4.11
N GLU A 271 -13.05 -26.66 3.18
CA GLU A 271 -12.43 -27.68 2.32
C GLU A 271 -12.04 -27.10 0.95
N GLU A 272 -12.36 -25.84 0.70
CA GLU A 272 -12.21 -25.19 -0.60
C GLU A 272 -10.76 -24.95 -0.98
N THR A 273 -10.50 -24.84 -2.28
CA THR A 273 -9.21 -24.50 -2.86
C THR A 273 -9.12 -22.99 -3.07
N PHE A 274 -7.91 -22.45 -3.15
CA PHE A 274 -7.71 -21.05 -3.53
C PHE A 274 -8.33 -20.75 -4.89
N GLN A 275 -9.05 -19.62 -4.99
CA GLN A 275 -9.73 -19.17 -6.21
C GLN A 275 -8.80 -18.37 -7.12
N PHE A 276 -7.84 -17.63 -6.54
CA PHE A 276 -7.01 -16.65 -7.24
C PHE A 276 -5.54 -17.08 -7.41
N VAL A 277 -5.26 -18.37 -7.35
CA VAL A 277 -3.92 -18.93 -7.59
C VAL A 277 -3.99 -19.87 -8.79
N GLU A 278 -3.23 -19.61 -9.84
CA GLU A 278 -3.03 -20.53 -10.97
C GLU A 278 -2.14 -21.73 -10.59
#